data_566bc44c2988c4d055dc9ab804bd085c
#
_entry.id   566bc44c2988c4d055dc9ab804bd085c
#
_cell.length_a   1.000
_cell.length_b   1.000
_cell.length_c   1.000
_cell.angle_alpha   90.00
_cell.angle_beta   90.00
_cell.angle_gamma   90.00
#
_symmetry.space_group_name_H-M   'P 1'
#
loop_
_entity.id
_entity.type
_entity.pdbx_description
1 polymer ?
#
loop_
_entity_poly.entity_id
_entity_poly.type
_entity_poly.pdbx_seq_one_letter_code
_entity_poly.pdbx_strand_id
1 'polypeptide(L)'
;MIHVRTFCFLAAVLFWASCDTTRPVVPSKSTPKSYTNAVATPFRQKLVDYGKKFVGTNYKYAGQSPKTGFDCSGFTSYVMKENGVTVSPASAIQATEGRKVPLDQVMPGDLLFFGESKKKISHVGLVVKRGPEGITCVHSTTSRGVIVENVSQSTYWKDKILFARDVISED
;
A
#
# COMPACT_ATOMS: atom_id res chain seq x y z
N MET A 1 -22.20 -48.51 83.25
CA MET A 1 -22.83 -48.61 81.92
C MET A 1 -23.03 -47.18 81.41
N ILE A 2 -22.12 -46.70 80.57
CA ILE A 2 -22.08 -45.30 80.09
C ILE A 2 -22.32 -45.35 78.59
N HIS A 3 -23.45 -44.76 78.15
CA HIS A 3 -23.76 -44.64 76.72
C HIS A 3 -23.08 -43.37 76.15
N VAL A 4 -22.13 -43.56 75.27
CA VAL A 4 -21.53 -42.47 74.52
C VAL A 4 -22.36 -42.22 73.24
N ARG A 5 -22.98 -41.06 73.16
CA ARG A 5 -23.70 -40.57 71.95
C ARG A 5 -22.71 -39.93 71.01
N THR A 6 -22.48 -40.55 69.85
CA THR A 6 -21.69 -40.04 68.79
C THR A 6 -22.51 -39.01 68.00
N PHE A 7 -22.06 -37.72 67.99
CA PHE A 7 -22.62 -36.70 67.18
C PHE A 7 -21.89 -36.69 65.80
N CYS A 8 -22.62 -37.04 64.73
CA CYS A 8 -22.17 -36.88 63.41
C CYS A 8 -22.36 -35.41 62.94
N PHE A 9 -21.28 -34.68 62.79
CA PHE A 9 -21.30 -33.37 62.05
C PHE A 9 -21.25 -33.61 60.55
N LEU A 10 -22.39 -33.33 59.88
CA LEU A 10 -22.41 -33.23 58.43
C LEU A 10 -21.80 -31.83 58.00
N ALA A 11 -20.59 -31.83 57.48
CA ALA A 11 -20.03 -30.67 56.86
C ALA A 11 -20.57 -30.58 55.45
N ALA A 12 -21.46 -29.60 55.18
CA ALA A 12 -21.92 -29.27 53.83
C ALA A 12 -20.83 -28.48 53.12
N VAL A 13 -20.15 -29.09 52.17
CA VAL A 13 -19.20 -28.43 51.26
C VAL A 13 -20.01 -27.78 50.16
N LEU A 14 -20.14 -26.46 50.20
CA LEU A 14 -20.70 -25.66 49.10
C LEU A 14 -19.64 -25.52 48.00
N PHE A 15 -19.81 -26.29 46.92
CA PHE A 15 -19.08 -26.11 45.68
C PHE A 15 -19.59 -24.83 44.98
N TRP A 16 -18.79 -23.78 45.00
CA TRP A 16 -19.01 -22.65 44.14
C TRP A 16 -18.49 -23.01 42.74
N ALA A 17 -19.40 -23.33 41.84
CA ALA A 17 -19.11 -23.47 40.42
C ALA A 17 -18.84 -22.07 39.86
N SER A 18 -17.56 -21.71 39.72
CA SER A 18 -17.13 -20.55 38.97
C SER A 18 -17.33 -20.84 37.48
N CYS A 19 -18.42 -20.34 36.92
CA CYS A 19 -18.61 -20.34 35.47
C CYS A 19 -17.62 -19.32 34.84
N ASP A 20 -16.48 -19.81 34.42
CA ASP A 20 -15.54 -19.09 33.60
C ASP A 20 -16.11 -19.01 32.17
N THR A 21 -16.84 -17.93 31.88
CA THR A 21 -17.36 -17.63 30.56
C THR A 21 -16.20 -17.10 29.72
N THR A 22 -15.35 -18.00 29.23
CA THR A 22 -14.41 -17.68 28.12
C THR A 22 -15.23 -17.35 26.90
N ARG A 23 -15.50 -16.05 26.70
CA ARG A 23 -16.02 -15.56 25.42
C ARG A 23 -14.98 -15.86 24.33
N PRO A 24 -15.34 -16.56 23.24
CA PRO A 24 -14.45 -16.73 22.13
C PRO A 24 -14.13 -15.33 21.59
N VAL A 25 -12.84 -14.96 21.60
CA VAL A 25 -12.34 -13.77 20.90
C VAL A 25 -12.51 -14.05 19.40
N VAL A 26 -13.62 -13.56 18.86
CA VAL A 26 -13.82 -13.54 17.41
C VAL A 26 -12.75 -12.60 16.85
N PRO A 27 -11.83 -13.07 15.98
CA PRO A 27 -10.89 -12.17 15.35
C PRO A 27 -11.70 -11.11 14.59
N SER A 28 -11.55 -9.85 14.98
CA SER A 28 -12.14 -8.72 14.28
C SER A 28 -11.65 -8.76 12.84
N LYS A 29 -12.55 -9.19 11.94
CA LYS A 29 -12.34 -9.12 10.51
C LYS A 29 -12.24 -7.62 10.20
N SER A 30 -11.03 -7.11 10.00
CA SER A 30 -10.83 -5.72 9.59
C SER A 30 -11.66 -5.51 8.33
N THR A 31 -12.73 -4.75 8.46
CA THR A 31 -13.60 -4.38 7.35
C THR A 31 -12.72 -3.59 6.37
N PRO A 32 -12.58 -4.01 5.10
CA PRO A 32 -11.82 -3.22 4.14
C PRO A 32 -12.44 -1.83 4.10
N LYS A 33 -11.65 -0.79 4.42
CA LYS A 33 -12.07 0.60 4.28
C LYS A 33 -12.58 0.76 2.84
N SER A 34 -13.87 1.09 2.71
CA SER A 34 -14.48 1.36 1.42
C SER A 34 -13.76 2.53 0.76
N TYR A 35 -13.04 2.28 -0.33
CA TYR A 35 -12.36 3.29 -1.15
C TYR A 35 -13.32 3.99 -2.13
N THR A 36 -14.63 3.92 -1.87
CA THR A 36 -15.64 4.60 -2.69
C THR A 36 -15.45 6.11 -2.61
N ASN A 37 -15.00 6.72 -3.72
CA ASN A 37 -14.84 8.17 -3.90
C ASN A 37 -13.87 8.87 -2.93
N ALA A 38 -12.77 8.23 -2.54
CA ALA A 38 -11.76 8.90 -1.73
C ALA A 38 -11.13 10.04 -2.55
N VAL A 39 -11.46 11.26 -2.17
CA VAL A 39 -10.77 12.47 -2.66
C VAL A 39 -9.32 12.37 -2.21
N ALA A 40 -8.39 12.62 -3.13
CA ALA A 40 -6.97 12.64 -2.79
C ALA A 40 -6.73 13.59 -1.62
N THR A 41 -6.03 13.13 -0.59
CA THR A 41 -5.66 14.01 0.52
C THR A 41 -4.78 15.15 0.00
N PRO A 42 -4.75 16.32 0.67
CA PRO A 42 -3.84 17.41 0.30
C PRO A 42 -2.39 16.97 0.17
N PHE A 43 -1.96 16.01 1.01
CA PHE A 43 -0.62 15.44 0.94
C PHE A 43 -0.38 14.65 -0.37
N ARG A 44 -1.30 13.77 -0.76
CA ARG A 44 -1.22 12.99 -2.00
C ARG A 44 -1.20 13.89 -3.24
N GLN A 45 -2.01 14.95 -3.24
CA GLN A 45 -2.01 15.94 -4.32
C GLN A 45 -0.68 16.70 -4.40
N LYS A 46 -0.15 17.18 -3.26
CA LYS A 46 1.16 17.84 -3.18
C LYS A 46 2.27 16.96 -3.74
N LEU A 47 2.28 15.67 -3.39
CA LEU A 47 3.27 14.70 -3.84
C LEU A 47 3.21 14.52 -5.37
N VAL A 48 2.02 14.37 -5.95
CA VAL A 48 1.81 14.28 -7.39
C VAL A 48 2.27 15.56 -8.09
N ASP A 49 1.89 16.72 -7.59
CA ASP A 49 2.27 18.01 -8.18
C ASP A 49 3.78 18.25 -8.07
N TYR A 50 4.43 17.75 -7.02
CA TYR A 50 5.88 17.76 -6.91
C TYR A 50 6.52 16.87 -7.99
N GLY A 51 6.01 15.66 -8.20
CA GLY A 51 6.50 14.76 -9.24
C GLY A 51 6.37 15.36 -10.65
N LYS A 52 5.27 16.04 -10.94
CA LYS A 52 5.05 16.71 -12.24
C LYS A 52 6.07 17.82 -12.55
N LYS A 53 6.72 18.42 -11.55
CA LYS A 53 7.76 19.45 -11.78
C LYS A 53 8.97 18.92 -12.54
N PHE A 54 9.16 17.62 -12.59
CA PHE A 54 10.28 16.96 -13.26
C PHE A 54 9.96 16.49 -14.69
N VAL A 55 8.75 16.76 -15.20
CA VAL A 55 8.40 16.47 -16.60
C VAL A 55 9.42 17.11 -17.54
N GLY A 56 9.92 16.30 -18.49
CA GLY A 56 11.00 16.70 -19.42
C GLY A 56 12.41 16.36 -18.92
N THR A 57 12.59 15.90 -17.66
CA THR A 57 13.89 15.41 -17.19
C THR A 57 14.27 14.14 -17.95
N ASN A 58 15.51 14.07 -18.45
CA ASN A 58 16.00 12.93 -19.23
C ASN A 58 16.03 11.64 -18.42
N TYR A 59 15.87 10.52 -19.11
CA TYR A 59 16.13 9.20 -18.54
C TYR A 59 17.63 8.97 -18.33
N LYS A 60 17.96 8.38 -17.20
CA LYS A 60 19.30 7.87 -16.89
C LYS A 60 19.17 6.55 -16.15
N TYR A 61 19.76 5.48 -16.68
CA TYR A 61 19.81 4.20 -15.98
C TYR A 61 20.45 4.36 -14.59
N ALA A 62 19.82 3.81 -13.56
CA ALA A 62 20.15 3.99 -12.16
C ALA A 62 20.22 5.47 -11.70
N GLY A 63 19.60 6.39 -12.47
CA GLY A 63 19.54 7.81 -12.14
C GLY A 63 18.51 8.09 -11.04
N GLN A 64 18.90 8.93 -10.07
CA GLN A 64 18.09 9.25 -8.88
C GLN A 64 18.05 10.75 -8.58
N SER A 65 18.34 11.59 -9.56
CA SER A 65 18.52 13.02 -9.33
C SER A 65 18.04 13.82 -10.54
N PRO A 66 17.38 14.98 -10.35
CA PRO A 66 16.97 15.83 -11.45
C PRO A 66 18.16 16.40 -12.26
N LYS A 67 19.35 16.48 -11.64
CA LYS A 67 20.56 16.99 -12.30
C LYS A 67 21.15 16.00 -13.30
N THR A 68 21.07 14.72 -13.03
CA THR A 68 21.70 13.66 -13.84
C THR A 68 20.70 12.87 -14.67
N GLY A 69 19.42 12.96 -14.35
CA GLY A 69 18.32 12.18 -14.90
C GLY A 69 17.83 11.11 -13.93
N PHE A 70 16.72 10.50 -14.29
CA PHE A 70 16.04 9.46 -13.50
C PHE A 70 15.85 8.19 -14.31
N ASP A 71 16.00 7.03 -13.64
CA ASP A 71 15.24 5.85 -14.06
C ASP A 71 13.85 5.83 -13.42
N CYS A 72 13.05 4.81 -13.70
CA CYS A 72 11.66 4.76 -13.22
C CYS A 72 11.55 4.72 -11.70
N SER A 73 12.32 3.87 -11.04
CA SER A 73 12.32 3.70 -9.57
C SER A 73 13.12 4.79 -8.85
N GLY A 74 14.16 5.31 -9.46
CA GLY A 74 14.90 6.46 -8.97
C GLY A 74 14.04 7.73 -8.97
N PHE A 75 13.19 7.91 -9.98
CA PHE A 75 12.20 8.98 -10.01
C PHE A 75 11.19 8.87 -8.88
N THR A 76 10.54 7.72 -8.73
CA THR A 76 9.53 7.53 -7.69
C THR A 76 10.13 7.63 -6.30
N SER A 77 11.31 7.03 -6.05
CA SER A 77 11.98 7.14 -4.73
C SER A 77 12.40 8.57 -4.41
N TYR A 78 12.89 9.32 -5.40
CA TYR A 78 13.24 10.72 -5.21
C TYR A 78 12.01 11.57 -4.83
N VAL A 79 10.90 11.45 -5.59
CA VAL A 79 9.66 12.20 -5.31
C VAL A 79 9.11 11.85 -3.93
N MET A 80 9.09 10.58 -3.56
CA MET A 80 8.64 10.12 -2.25
C MET A 80 9.51 10.68 -1.13
N LYS A 81 10.83 10.54 -1.23
CA LYS A 81 11.80 11.00 -0.23
C LYS A 81 11.70 12.50 0.05
N GLU A 82 11.61 13.31 -1.00
CA GLU A 82 11.49 14.78 -0.87
C GLU A 82 10.16 15.22 -0.22
N ASN A 83 9.21 14.30 -0.12
CA ASN A 83 7.94 14.51 0.58
C ASN A 83 7.83 13.69 1.88
N GLY A 84 8.94 13.18 2.42
CA GLY A 84 8.99 12.52 3.72
C GLY A 84 8.59 11.04 3.72
N VAL A 85 8.43 10.41 2.54
CA VAL A 85 8.15 8.98 2.41
C VAL A 85 9.38 8.25 1.90
N THR A 86 9.84 7.23 2.62
CA THR A 86 11.01 6.45 2.23
C THR A 86 10.60 5.19 1.49
N VAL A 87 11.06 5.03 0.25
CA VAL A 87 10.93 3.80 -0.54
C VAL A 87 12.25 3.47 -1.22
N SER A 88 12.47 2.18 -1.52
CA SER A 88 13.66 1.70 -2.22
C SER A 88 13.83 2.35 -3.60
N PRO A 89 15.05 2.62 -4.09
CA PRO A 89 15.28 3.06 -5.47
C PRO A 89 15.25 1.90 -6.50
N ALA A 90 14.82 0.71 -6.12
CA ALA A 90 14.68 -0.46 -6.98
C ALA A 90 13.21 -0.87 -7.15
N SER A 91 12.68 -0.88 -8.37
CA SER A 91 11.26 -1.15 -8.65
C SER A 91 10.77 -2.50 -8.13
N ALA A 92 11.61 -3.53 -8.17
CA ALA A 92 11.27 -4.86 -7.64
C ALA A 92 11.11 -4.86 -6.11
N ILE A 93 11.86 -4.02 -5.39
CA ILE A 93 11.73 -3.86 -3.94
C ILE A 93 10.52 -2.96 -3.62
N GLN A 94 10.35 -1.82 -4.32
CA GLN A 94 9.15 -0.98 -4.19
C GLN A 94 7.86 -1.78 -4.37
N ALA A 95 7.88 -2.78 -5.25
CA ALA A 95 6.74 -3.67 -5.49
C ALA A 95 6.36 -4.53 -4.27
N THR A 96 7.18 -4.59 -3.23
CA THR A 96 6.93 -5.31 -1.98
C THR A 96 6.60 -4.38 -0.81
N GLU A 97 6.85 -3.08 -0.96
CA GLU A 97 6.64 -2.06 0.08
C GLU A 97 5.19 -1.60 0.14
N GLY A 98 4.76 -1.14 1.31
CA GLY A 98 3.42 -0.64 1.56
C GLY A 98 2.30 -1.67 1.34
N ARG A 99 1.07 -1.18 1.22
CA ARG A 99 -0.12 -1.99 1.06
C ARG A 99 -0.50 -2.15 -0.42
N LYS A 100 -0.86 -3.38 -0.82
CA LYS A 100 -1.36 -3.65 -2.17
C LYS A 100 -2.74 -3.02 -2.38
N VAL A 101 -2.93 -2.33 -3.51
CA VAL A 101 -4.16 -1.65 -3.89
C VAL A 101 -4.74 -2.28 -5.16
N PRO A 102 -6.04 -2.65 -5.17
CA PRO A 102 -6.73 -3.04 -6.40
C PRO A 102 -6.71 -1.90 -7.44
N LEU A 103 -6.60 -2.23 -8.72
CA LEU A 103 -6.47 -1.22 -9.79
C LEU A 103 -7.68 -0.29 -9.92
N ASP A 104 -8.86 -0.77 -9.52
CA ASP A 104 -10.10 0.01 -9.46
C ASP A 104 -10.20 0.93 -8.23
N GLN A 105 -9.21 0.86 -7.31
CA GLN A 105 -9.17 1.63 -6.08
C GLN A 105 -7.92 2.50 -5.96
N VAL A 106 -7.07 2.56 -7.00
CA VAL A 106 -5.86 3.38 -6.96
C VAL A 106 -6.18 4.86 -6.79
N MET A 107 -5.36 5.53 -6.01
CA MET A 107 -5.46 6.95 -5.72
C MET A 107 -4.20 7.71 -6.18
N PRO A 108 -4.30 9.03 -6.36
CA PRO A 108 -3.11 9.87 -6.56
C PRO A 108 -2.05 9.59 -5.50
N GLY A 109 -0.80 9.44 -5.92
CA GLY A 109 0.31 9.14 -5.03
C GLY A 109 0.62 7.65 -4.85
N ASP A 110 -0.26 6.73 -5.28
CA ASP A 110 0.07 5.30 -5.29
C ASP A 110 1.15 5.00 -6.34
N LEU A 111 1.91 3.93 -6.12
CA LEU A 111 2.87 3.39 -7.09
C LEU A 111 2.22 2.33 -7.94
N LEU A 112 2.23 2.52 -9.27
CA LEU A 112 1.72 1.56 -10.25
C LEU A 112 2.89 0.79 -10.86
N PHE A 113 2.80 -0.54 -10.86
CA PHE A 113 3.85 -1.45 -11.32
C PHE A 113 3.50 -2.12 -12.63
N PHE A 114 4.53 -2.25 -13.48
CA PHE A 114 4.43 -2.81 -14.83
C PHE A 114 5.47 -3.91 -15.03
N GLY A 115 5.17 -4.85 -15.89
CA GLY A 115 6.07 -5.94 -16.23
C GLY A 115 5.39 -7.07 -16.99
N GLU A 116 6.11 -8.16 -17.20
CA GLU A 116 5.56 -9.38 -17.81
C GLU A 116 4.72 -10.18 -16.81
N SER A 117 5.10 -10.12 -15.54
CA SER A 117 4.40 -10.79 -14.43
C SER A 117 4.77 -10.16 -13.09
N LYS A 118 4.05 -10.54 -12.02
CA LYS A 118 4.35 -10.09 -10.64
C LYS A 118 5.76 -10.47 -10.15
N LYS A 119 6.41 -11.45 -10.79
CA LYS A 119 7.80 -11.86 -10.51
C LYS A 119 8.82 -11.17 -11.41
N LYS A 120 8.37 -10.51 -12.48
CA LYS A 120 9.20 -9.82 -13.47
C LYS A 120 8.74 -8.37 -13.62
N ILE A 121 8.93 -7.59 -12.55
CA ILE A 121 8.67 -6.14 -12.54
C ILE A 121 9.77 -5.46 -13.36
N SER A 122 9.38 -4.64 -14.32
CA SER A 122 10.31 -3.92 -15.19
C SER A 122 10.16 -2.40 -15.13
N HIS A 123 9.07 -1.89 -14.54
CA HIS A 123 8.80 -0.45 -14.48
C HIS A 123 7.86 -0.09 -13.34
N VAL A 124 7.93 1.19 -12.93
CA VAL A 124 7.05 1.80 -11.93
C VAL A 124 6.72 3.23 -12.32
N GLY A 125 5.51 3.68 -12.00
CA GLY A 125 5.05 5.05 -12.17
C GLY A 125 4.27 5.52 -10.95
N LEU A 126 4.24 6.83 -10.74
CA LEU A 126 3.44 7.49 -9.72
C LEU A 126 2.06 7.81 -10.28
N VAL A 127 1.00 7.33 -9.65
CA VAL A 127 -0.38 7.60 -10.08
C VAL A 127 -0.72 9.09 -9.88
N VAL A 128 -1.16 9.72 -10.95
CA VAL A 128 -1.64 11.11 -10.97
C VAL A 128 -3.15 11.15 -10.73
N LYS A 129 -3.89 10.31 -11.41
CA LYS A 129 -5.35 10.19 -11.28
C LYS A 129 -5.85 8.86 -11.83
N ARG A 130 -7.01 8.46 -11.37
CA ARG A 130 -7.85 7.42 -11.98
C ARG A 130 -9.22 8.02 -12.31
N GLY A 131 -9.77 7.65 -13.44
CA GLY A 131 -11.08 8.10 -13.90
C GLY A 131 -11.70 7.14 -14.91
N PRO A 132 -12.81 7.52 -15.56
CA PRO A 132 -13.48 6.70 -16.56
C PRO A 132 -12.57 6.27 -17.73
N GLU A 133 -11.57 7.10 -18.04
CA GLU A 133 -10.58 6.84 -19.10
C GLU A 133 -9.41 5.97 -18.65
N GLY A 134 -9.40 5.50 -17.39
CA GLY A 134 -8.35 4.68 -16.80
C GLY A 134 -7.39 5.47 -15.90
N ILE A 135 -6.14 4.99 -15.82
CA ILE A 135 -5.11 5.48 -14.91
C ILE A 135 -4.12 6.35 -15.67
N THR A 136 -3.84 7.54 -15.13
CA THR A 136 -2.77 8.44 -15.60
C THR A 136 -1.63 8.40 -14.60
N CYS A 137 -0.39 8.24 -15.08
CA CYS A 137 0.82 8.28 -14.27
C CYS A 137 1.77 9.40 -14.71
N VAL A 138 2.61 9.84 -13.77
CA VAL A 138 3.88 10.51 -14.07
C VAL A 138 4.99 9.49 -13.83
N HIS A 139 5.88 9.30 -14.82
CA HIS A 139 6.92 8.27 -14.76
C HIS A 139 8.10 8.60 -15.67
N SER A 140 9.29 8.07 -15.33
CA SER A 140 10.49 8.23 -16.18
C SER A 140 10.61 7.06 -17.15
N THR A 141 10.47 7.35 -18.45
CA THR A 141 10.54 6.37 -19.54
C THR A 141 11.87 6.46 -20.28
N THR A 142 12.39 5.33 -20.77
CA THR A 142 13.70 5.27 -21.45
C THR A 142 13.79 6.16 -22.69
N SER A 143 12.69 6.33 -23.42
CA SER A 143 12.68 7.06 -24.69
C SER A 143 12.29 8.53 -24.59
N ARG A 144 11.51 8.91 -23.53
CA ARG A 144 10.94 10.26 -23.41
C ARG A 144 11.26 10.94 -22.08
N GLY A 145 12.08 10.30 -21.23
CA GLY A 145 12.32 10.80 -19.86
C GLY A 145 11.05 10.83 -19.02
N VAL A 146 10.95 11.80 -18.11
CA VAL A 146 9.80 11.97 -17.24
C VAL A 146 8.63 12.59 -18.00
N ILE A 147 7.53 11.87 -18.06
CA ILE A 147 6.30 12.28 -18.75
C ILE A 147 5.06 12.00 -17.91
N VAL A 148 3.96 12.66 -18.28
CA VAL A 148 2.60 12.31 -17.81
C VAL A 148 1.85 11.70 -18.97
N GLU A 149 1.33 10.47 -18.81
CA GLU A 149 0.46 9.86 -19.81
C GLU A 149 -0.62 8.96 -19.20
N ASN A 150 -1.74 8.78 -19.93
CA ASN A 150 -2.74 7.78 -19.58
C ASN A 150 -2.21 6.39 -19.95
N VAL A 151 -1.70 5.67 -18.97
CA VAL A 151 -1.09 4.34 -19.17
C VAL A 151 -2.10 3.26 -19.51
N SER A 152 -3.39 3.45 -19.16
CA SER A 152 -4.47 2.53 -19.53
C SER A 152 -4.86 2.61 -21.01
N GLN A 153 -4.58 3.74 -21.67
CA GLN A 153 -4.83 3.94 -23.10
C GLN A 153 -3.55 3.80 -23.96
N SER A 154 -2.39 3.74 -23.32
CA SER A 154 -1.13 3.58 -24.02
C SER A 154 -1.02 2.20 -24.67
N THR A 155 -0.75 2.14 -25.97
CA THR A 155 -0.53 0.87 -26.69
C THR A 155 0.64 0.08 -26.15
N TYR A 156 1.61 0.74 -25.52
CA TYR A 156 2.79 0.11 -24.92
C TYR A 156 2.55 -0.35 -23.48
N TRP A 157 1.83 0.44 -22.65
CA TRP A 157 1.74 0.21 -21.21
C TRP A 157 0.53 -0.59 -20.78
N LYS A 158 -0.61 -0.47 -21.46
CA LYS A 158 -1.90 -1.03 -21.01
C LYS A 158 -1.83 -2.53 -20.66
N ASP A 159 -1.14 -3.32 -21.49
CA ASP A 159 -1.05 -4.76 -21.30
C ASP A 159 0.06 -5.20 -20.32
N LYS A 160 0.81 -4.22 -19.78
CA LYS A 160 1.90 -4.44 -18.80
C LYS A 160 1.51 -4.02 -17.39
N ILE A 161 0.35 -3.39 -17.19
CA ILE A 161 -0.13 -2.99 -15.86
C ILE A 161 -0.38 -4.24 -15.02
N LEU A 162 0.22 -4.32 -13.83
CA LEU A 162 0.13 -5.50 -12.97
C LEU A 162 -0.67 -5.26 -11.68
N PHE A 163 -0.29 -4.27 -10.90
CA PHE A 163 -0.89 -3.92 -9.60
C PHE A 163 -0.35 -2.58 -9.10
N ALA A 164 -0.94 -2.08 -8.03
CA ALA A 164 -0.48 -0.87 -7.35
C ALA A 164 -0.15 -1.11 -5.88
N ARG A 165 0.64 -0.19 -5.31
CA ARG A 165 0.98 -0.11 -3.89
C ARG A 165 0.68 1.29 -3.35
N ASP A 166 0.05 1.33 -2.19
CA ASP A 166 -0.02 2.51 -1.33
C ASP A 166 1.15 2.44 -0.34
N VAL A 167 2.10 3.35 -0.50
CA VAL A 167 3.29 3.47 0.35
C VAL A 167 3.22 4.69 1.27
N ILE A 168 2.07 5.39 1.28
CA ILE A 168 1.86 6.66 1.98
C ILE A 168 1.04 6.45 3.25
N SER A 169 0.02 5.58 3.20
CA SER A 169 -0.84 5.34 4.34
C SER A 169 -0.12 4.44 5.35
N GLU A 170 -0.07 4.90 6.59
CA GLU A 170 0.31 4.03 7.72
C GLU A 170 -0.81 2.99 7.92
N ASP A 171 -0.42 1.73 8.19
CA ASP A 171 -1.33 0.60 8.48
C ASP A 171 -2.05 0.77 9.84
#